data_eb267294c729b0530dd91302769982d5
#
_entry.id   eb267294c729b0530dd91302769982d5
#
_cell.length_a   1.000
_cell.length_b   1.000
_cell.length_c   1.000
_cell.angle_alpha   90.00
_cell.angle_beta   90.00
_cell.angle_gamma   90.00
#
_symmetry.space_group_name_H-M   'P 1'
#
loop_
_entity.id
_entity.type
_entity.pdbx_description
1 polymer ?
#
loop_
_entity_poly.entity_id
_entity_poly.type
_entity_poly.pdbx_seq_one_letter_code
_entity_poly.pdbx_strand_id
1 'polypeptide(L)'
;MEDTKLAPESKPSFSRRDFVSAALGASLMTMVPPGVRSGAWAAGSDAPEKKEVRIGFIPLTDCASVVMASVMKFDEKYGIKIIPSKESSWASVRDKVMSGENDFTHMLYGQAYGVHLGVGGAKKDMAVLMTLNQNGQAITLSKKLAEKGAVDAPSLAKLMATDKRDYTFAQT
;
A
#
# COMPACT_ATOMS: atom_id res chain seq x y z
N MET A 1 -36.22 -42.29 35.87
CA MET A 1 -36.72 -41.90 34.54
C MET A 1 -37.16 -40.48 34.67
N GLU A 2 -36.27 -39.57 34.34
CA GLU A 2 -36.47 -38.14 34.53
C GLU A 2 -36.58 -37.51 33.11
N ASP A 3 -37.82 -37.07 32.81
CA ASP A 3 -38.15 -36.46 31.51
C ASP A 3 -37.51 -35.09 31.38
N THR A 4 -36.42 -34.99 30.66
CA THR A 4 -35.79 -33.71 30.28
C THR A 4 -36.61 -33.05 29.19
N LYS A 5 -37.46 -32.10 29.56
CA LYS A 5 -38.23 -31.24 28.67
C LYS A 5 -37.28 -30.28 27.96
N LEU A 6 -37.06 -30.53 26.68
CA LEU A 6 -36.37 -29.59 25.78
C LEU A 6 -37.19 -28.29 25.65
N ALA A 7 -36.54 -27.15 25.96
CA ALA A 7 -37.12 -25.82 25.76
C ALA A 7 -37.31 -25.54 24.25
N PRO A 8 -38.38 -24.85 23.84
CA PRO A 8 -38.60 -24.56 22.43
C PRO A 8 -37.56 -23.56 21.91
N GLU A 9 -36.88 -23.90 20.79
CA GLU A 9 -36.03 -23.02 20.05
C GLU A 9 -36.80 -21.76 19.62
N SER A 10 -36.34 -20.61 20.09
CA SER A 10 -36.87 -19.31 19.67
C SER A 10 -36.41 -19.02 18.23
N LYS A 11 -37.34 -18.96 17.29
CA LYS A 11 -37.11 -18.50 15.93
C LYS A 11 -36.57 -17.05 15.99
N PRO A 12 -35.50 -16.73 15.25
CA PRO A 12 -35.01 -15.36 15.22
C PRO A 12 -36.07 -14.42 14.65
N SER A 13 -36.57 -13.50 15.47
CA SER A 13 -37.52 -12.48 15.06
C SER A 13 -36.79 -11.32 14.43
N PHE A 14 -36.91 -11.16 13.14
CA PHE A 14 -36.43 -9.97 12.43
C PHE A 14 -37.26 -8.75 12.87
N SER A 15 -36.56 -7.77 13.47
CA SER A 15 -37.19 -6.52 13.87
C SER A 15 -37.35 -5.57 12.68
N ARG A 16 -38.28 -4.62 12.77
CA ARG A 16 -38.45 -3.56 11.75
C ARG A 16 -37.15 -2.77 11.58
N ARG A 17 -36.34 -2.65 12.61
CA ARG A 17 -35.05 -1.96 12.62
C ARG A 17 -34.00 -2.71 11.80
N ASP A 18 -33.99 -4.04 11.90
CA ASP A 18 -33.09 -4.89 11.11
C ASP A 18 -33.43 -4.83 9.62
N PHE A 19 -34.73 -4.76 9.29
CA PHE A 19 -35.19 -4.60 7.92
C PHE A 19 -34.78 -3.24 7.33
N VAL A 20 -34.95 -2.14 8.08
CA VAL A 20 -34.54 -0.80 7.64
C VAL A 20 -33.02 -0.71 7.48
N SER A 21 -32.25 -1.31 8.40
CA SER A 21 -30.79 -1.34 8.31
C SER A 21 -30.30 -2.15 7.09
N ALA A 22 -30.93 -3.28 6.82
CA ALA A 22 -30.62 -4.11 5.65
C ALA A 22 -31.00 -3.40 4.33
N ALA A 23 -32.14 -2.71 4.30
CA ALA A 23 -32.59 -1.95 3.13
C ALA A 23 -31.69 -0.74 2.84
N LEU A 24 -31.24 -0.01 3.86
CA LEU A 24 -30.30 1.09 3.73
C LEU A 24 -28.92 0.60 3.26
N GLY A 25 -28.43 -0.52 3.78
CA GLY A 25 -27.20 -1.15 3.34
C GLY A 25 -27.26 -1.59 1.88
N ALA A 26 -28.38 -2.19 1.45
CA ALA A 26 -28.57 -2.60 0.06
C ALA A 26 -28.66 -1.40 -0.90
N SER A 27 -29.29 -0.30 -0.48
CA SER A 27 -29.41 0.92 -1.30
C SER A 27 -28.07 1.63 -1.50
N LEU A 28 -27.20 1.66 -0.47
CA LEU A 28 -25.84 2.18 -0.59
C LEU A 28 -24.98 1.34 -1.54
N MET A 29 -25.16 0.04 -1.56
CA MET A 29 -24.45 -0.87 -2.47
C MET A 29 -24.81 -0.66 -3.94
N THR A 30 -26.00 -0.15 -4.26
CA THR A 30 -26.39 0.13 -5.66
C THR A 30 -25.75 1.37 -6.23
N MET A 31 -25.28 2.30 -5.39
CA MET A 31 -24.57 3.53 -5.81
C MET A 31 -23.07 3.31 -6.07
N VAL A 32 -22.53 2.14 -5.73
CA VAL A 32 -21.13 1.81 -5.96
C VAL A 32 -20.94 1.33 -7.39
N PRO A 33 -20.03 1.95 -8.19
CA PRO A 33 -19.75 1.51 -9.55
C PRO A 33 -19.36 0.04 -9.62
N PRO A 34 -19.73 -0.68 -10.71
CA PRO A 34 -19.48 -2.13 -10.82
C PRO A 34 -18.02 -2.54 -10.61
N GLY A 35 -17.06 -1.69 -10.99
CA GLY A 35 -15.62 -1.94 -10.80
C GLY A 35 -15.14 -1.91 -9.35
N VAL A 36 -15.91 -1.29 -8.44
CA VAL A 36 -15.58 -1.22 -7.02
C VAL A 36 -16.25 -2.35 -6.23
N ARG A 37 -17.31 -2.96 -6.81
CA ARG A 37 -18.03 -4.07 -6.17
C ARG A 37 -17.22 -5.36 -6.09
N SER A 38 -16.27 -5.55 -7.00
CA SER A 38 -15.39 -6.72 -7.01
C SER A 38 -14.30 -6.68 -5.94
N GLY A 39 -14.06 -5.50 -5.33
CA GLY A 39 -13.14 -5.35 -4.19
C GLY A 39 -13.85 -5.35 -2.83
N ALA A 40 -15.18 -5.39 -2.80
CA ALA A 40 -15.93 -5.38 -1.56
C ALA A 40 -16.01 -6.80 -1.00
N TRP A 41 -15.09 -7.17 -0.12
CA TRP A 41 -15.30 -7.97 1.07
C TRP A 41 -16.23 -9.17 0.85
N ALA A 42 -15.77 -10.20 0.18
CA ALA A 42 -16.32 -11.50 0.43
C ALA A 42 -16.00 -11.83 1.90
N ALA A 43 -16.95 -11.62 2.78
CA ALA A 43 -17.05 -12.41 4.00
C ALA A 43 -17.29 -13.84 3.53
N GLY A 44 -16.25 -14.50 3.08
CA GLY A 44 -16.31 -15.77 2.42
C GLY A 44 -15.09 -16.57 2.79
N SER A 45 -14.92 -17.69 2.23
CA SER A 45 -13.80 -18.58 2.48
C SER A 45 -12.49 -17.79 2.48
N ASP A 46 -11.86 -17.71 3.62
CA ASP A 46 -10.65 -16.94 3.85
C ASP A 46 -9.41 -17.52 3.18
N ALA A 47 -9.60 -18.46 2.26
CA ALA A 47 -8.51 -19.03 1.49
C ALA A 47 -8.09 -18.03 0.40
N PRO A 48 -6.82 -17.57 0.42
CA PRO A 48 -6.32 -16.67 -0.60
C PRO A 48 -6.31 -17.35 -1.97
N GLU A 49 -6.74 -16.62 -3.01
CA GLU A 49 -6.74 -17.11 -4.40
C GLU A 49 -5.34 -17.48 -4.88
N LYS A 50 -4.32 -16.77 -4.40
CA LYS A 50 -2.93 -16.97 -4.72
C LYS A 50 -2.12 -17.14 -3.45
N LYS A 51 -1.42 -18.27 -3.32
CA LYS A 51 -0.61 -18.58 -2.13
C LYS A 51 0.76 -17.91 -2.13
N GLU A 52 1.36 -17.69 -3.28
CA GLU A 52 2.63 -16.97 -3.41
C GLU A 52 2.39 -15.62 -4.06
N VAL A 53 2.80 -14.55 -3.38
CA VAL A 53 2.58 -13.17 -3.80
C VAL A 53 3.93 -12.50 -3.97
N ARG A 54 4.23 -12.07 -5.19
CA ARG A 54 5.48 -11.38 -5.51
C ARG A 54 5.30 -9.87 -5.35
N ILE A 55 6.13 -9.27 -4.50
CA ILE A 55 6.08 -7.83 -4.22
C ILE A 55 7.42 -7.19 -4.63
N GLY A 56 7.37 -6.32 -5.65
CA GLY A 56 8.51 -5.54 -6.10
C GLY A 56 8.85 -4.41 -5.13
N PHE A 57 10.13 -4.15 -4.88
CA PHE A 57 10.54 -3.06 -4.00
C PHE A 57 11.92 -2.50 -4.36
N ILE A 58 12.12 -1.22 -4.07
CA ILE A 58 13.43 -0.59 -3.99
C ILE A 58 13.91 -0.70 -2.54
N PRO A 59 15.19 -1.02 -2.28
CA PRO A 59 15.71 -1.19 -0.92
C PRO A 59 15.93 0.15 -0.21
N LEU A 60 14.84 0.85 0.06
CA LEU A 60 14.74 2.06 0.87
C LEU A 60 14.09 1.70 2.21
N THR A 61 14.23 2.55 3.21
CA THR A 61 13.72 2.28 4.57
C THR A 61 12.22 2.07 4.64
N ASP A 62 11.46 2.65 3.75
CA ASP A 62 10.00 2.52 3.66
C ASP A 62 9.52 1.17 3.12
N CYS A 63 10.38 0.36 2.47
CA CYS A 63 10.04 -1.02 2.13
C CYS A 63 10.09 -1.97 3.33
N ALA A 64 10.52 -1.50 4.50
CA ALA A 64 10.77 -2.35 5.68
C ALA A 64 9.54 -3.17 6.09
N SER A 65 8.34 -2.61 6.03
CA SER A 65 7.10 -3.32 6.37
C SER A 65 6.87 -4.55 5.50
N VAL A 66 7.10 -4.44 4.20
CA VAL A 66 6.95 -5.54 3.24
C VAL A 66 8.01 -6.62 3.46
N VAL A 67 9.27 -6.21 3.61
CA VAL A 67 10.40 -7.12 3.82
C VAL A 67 10.25 -7.84 5.15
N MET A 68 9.91 -7.11 6.23
CA MET A 68 9.74 -7.70 7.56
C MET A 68 8.53 -8.63 7.62
N ALA A 69 7.46 -8.36 6.87
CA ALA A 69 6.33 -9.28 6.80
C ALA A 69 6.75 -10.68 6.30
N SER A 70 7.63 -10.74 5.31
CA SER A 70 8.19 -12.00 4.81
C SER A 70 9.22 -12.60 5.78
N VAL A 71 10.18 -11.81 6.27
CA VAL A 71 11.27 -12.30 7.15
C VAL A 71 10.75 -12.82 8.47
N MET A 72 9.77 -12.14 9.05
CA MET A 72 9.14 -12.51 10.33
C MET A 72 7.97 -13.49 10.16
N LYS A 73 7.71 -13.95 8.92
CA LYS A 73 6.66 -14.92 8.59
C LYS A 73 5.26 -14.48 9.01
N PHE A 74 4.99 -13.17 8.96
CA PHE A 74 3.65 -12.66 9.26
C PHE A 74 2.65 -13.02 8.17
N ASP A 75 3.11 -13.18 6.94
CA ASP A 75 2.38 -13.63 5.78
C ASP A 75 1.82 -15.06 5.93
N GLU A 76 2.58 -15.96 6.56
CA GLU A 76 2.14 -17.34 6.80
C GLU A 76 0.86 -17.43 7.64
N LYS A 77 0.62 -16.45 8.53
CA LYS A 77 -0.62 -16.38 9.33
C LYS A 77 -1.88 -16.22 8.50
N TYR A 78 -1.74 -15.67 7.30
CA TYR A 78 -2.83 -15.42 6.35
C TYR A 78 -2.85 -16.44 5.21
N GLY A 79 -2.07 -17.52 5.32
CA GLY A 79 -2.01 -18.58 4.31
C GLY A 79 -1.37 -18.16 2.99
N ILE A 80 -0.59 -17.09 3.00
CA ILE A 80 0.19 -16.61 1.85
C ILE A 80 1.68 -16.65 2.15
N LYS A 81 2.48 -16.59 1.08
CA LYS A 81 3.93 -16.43 1.14
C LYS A 81 4.34 -15.23 0.30
N ILE A 82 4.90 -14.23 0.92
CA ILE A 82 5.44 -13.06 0.25
C ILE A 82 6.81 -13.41 -0.34
N ILE A 83 6.98 -13.15 -1.63
CA ILE A 83 8.26 -13.26 -2.35
C ILE A 83 8.75 -11.83 -2.63
N PRO A 84 9.66 -11.27 -1.80
CA PRO A 84 10.21 -9.94 -2.04
C PRO A 84 11.07 -9.95 -3.31
N SER A 85 10.75 -9.10 -4.27
CA SER A 85 11.49 -8.92 -5.53
C SER A 85 12.24 -7.59 -5.50
N LYS A 86 13.55 -7.65 -5.27
CA LYS A 86 14.40 -6.45 -5.26
C LYS A 86 14.56 -5.91 -6.67
N GLU A 87 14.23 -4.64 -6.85
CA GLU A 87 14.35 -3.94 -8.12
C GLU A 87 15.49 -2.92 -8.10
N SER A 88 16.04 -2.65 -9.29
CA SER A 88 17.18 -1.74 -9.46
C SER A 88 16.77 -0.29 -9.70
N SER A 89 15.53 -0.04 -10.09
CA SER A 89 15.04 1.29 -10.44
C SER A 89 13.52 1.40 -10.31
N TRP A 90 13.02 2.62 -10.18
CA TRP A 90 11.58 2.90 -10.19
C TRP A 90 10.91 2.52 -11.51
N ALA A 91 11.64 2.59 -12.64
CA ALA A 91 11.15 2.11 -13.92
C ALA A 91 10.93 0.60 -13.91
N SER A 92 11.90 -0.17 -13.38
CA SER A 92 11.76 -1.63 -13.22
C SER A 92 10.58 -2.02 -12.33
N VAL A 93 10.41 -1.32 -11.21
CA VAL A 93 9.26 -1.50 -10.31
C VAL A 93 7.94 -1.35 -11.06
N ARG A 94 7.81 -0.25 -11.81
CA ARG A 94 6.63 0.05 -12.63
C ARG A 94 6.40 -1.04 -13.69
N ASP A 95 7.42 -1.34 -14.46
CA ASP A 95 7.27 -2.22 -15.63
C ASP A 95 6.91 -3.64 -15.22
N LYS A 96 7.44 -4.13 -14.10
CA LYS A 96 7.15 -5.47 -13.60
C LYS A 96 5.75 -5.62 -13.02
N VAL A 97 5.20 -4.60 -12.37
CA VAL A 97 3.80 -4.65 -11.93
C VAL A 97 2.85 -4.45 -13.12
N MET A 98 3.24 -3.68 -14.11
CA MET A 98 2.46 -3.53 -15.33
C MET A 98 2.42 -4.80 -16.17
N SER A 99 3.51 -5.53 -16.28
CA SER A 99 3.58 -6.82 -16.99
C SER A 99 2.91 -7.96 -16.22
N GLY A 100 2.70 -7.82 -14.90
CA GLY A 100 2.21 -8.87 -14.03
C GLY A 100 3.31 -9.83 -13.54
N GLU A 101 4.58 -9.51 -13.75
CA GLU A 101 5.70 -10.25 -13.14
C GLU A 101 5.69 -10.10 -11.60
N ASN A 102 5.35 -8.89 -11.13
CA ASN A 102 5.03 -8.63 -9.72
C ASN A 102 3.52 -8.45 -9.54
N ASP A 103 2.97 -9.02 -8.49
CA ASP A 103 1.54 -8.89 -8.14
C ASP A 103 1.27 -7.53 -7.50
N PHE A 104 2.20 -7.10 -6.65
CA PHE A 104 2.18 -5.82 -5.94
C PHE A 104 3.54 -5.16 -6.03
N THR A 105 3.59 -3.90 -5.66
CA THR A 105 4.85 -3.18 -5.62
C THR A 105 4.85 -2.05 -4.60
N HIS A 106 6.00 -1.81 -3.99
CA HIS A 106 6.34 -0.59 -3.31
C HIS A 106 6.65 0.48 -4.36
N MET A 107 5.93 1.59 -4.33
CA MET A 107 5.97 2.59 -5.40
C MET A 107 5.72 3.99 -4.85
N LEU A 108 6.24 4.99 -5.51
CA LEU A 108 5.90 6.38 -5.24
C LEU A 108 4.47 6.68 -5.68
N TYR A 109 3.72 7.47 -4.90
CA TYR A 109 2.35 7.86 -5.25
C TYR A 109 2.24 8.48 -6.64
N GLY A 110 3.13 9.41 -6.97
CA GLY A 110 3.15 10.05 -8.29
C GLY A 110 3.30 9.06 -9.43
N GLN A 111 4.06 8.00 -9.24
CA GLN A 111 4.24 6.96 -10.25
C GLN A 111 2.99 6.10 -10.40
N ALA A 112 2.32 5.72 -9.31
CA ALA A 112 1.07 4.97 -9.36
C ALA A 112 -0.03 5.77 -10.10
N TYR A 113 -0.17 7.04 -9.78
CA TYR A 113 -1.11 7.93 -10.48
C TYR A 113 -0.71 8.16 -11.94
N GLY A 114 0.58 8.33 -12.22
CA GLY A 114 1.09 8.48 -13.59
C GLY A 114 0.71 7.30 -14.48
N VAL A 115 0.89 6.07 -13.99
CA VAL A 115 0.48 4.85 -14.70
C VAL A 115 -1.04 4.81 -14.88
N HIS A 116 -1.80 5.10 -13.84
CA HIS A 116 -3.27 5.11 -13.91
C HIS A 116 -3.81 6.12 -14.92
N LEU A 117 -3.17 7.27 -15.04
CA LEU A 117 -3.54 8.32 -15.99
C LEU A 117 -2.93 8.15 -17.39
N GLY A 118 -1.95 7.27 -17.54
CA GLY A 118 -1.21 7.07 -18.79
C GLY A 118 -0.15 8.15 -19.05
N VAL A 119 0.36 8.79 -17.99
CA VAL A 119 1.42 9.80 -18.12
C VAL A 119 2.77 9.11 -18.30
N GLY A 120 3.43 9.42 -19.42
CA GLY A 120 4.77 8.88 -19.71
C GLY A 120 4.81 7.41 -20.14
N GLY A 121 3.67 6.80 -20.50
CA GLY A 121 3.64 5.43 -20.98
C GLY A 121 2.24 4.82 -21.12
N ALA A 122 2.18 3.50 -21.20
CA ALA A 122 0.91 2.79 -21.28
C ALA A 122 0.07 2.98 -20.01
N LYS A 123 -1.21 3.22 -20.20
CA LYS A 123 -2.18 3.32 -19.12
C LYS A 123 -2.52 1.93 -18.58
N LYS A 124 -2.55 1.79 -17.26
CA LYS A 124 -3.08 0.61 -16.57
C LYS A 124 -3.78 1.04 -15.29
N ASP A 125 -4.90 0.42 -14.97
CA ASP A 125 -5.59 0.69 -13.73
C ASP A 125 -4.73 0.22 -12.54
N MET A 126 -4.51 1.13 -11.61
CA MET A 126 -3.71 0.92 -10.41
C MET A 126 -4.56 1.16 -9.17
N ALA A 127 -4.37 0.32 -8.17
CA ALA A 127 -4.97 0.49 -6.85
C ALA A 127 -3.88 0.73 -5.82
N VAL A 128 -4.01 1.79 -5.02
CA VAL A 128 -3.15 2.04 -3.86
C VAL A 128 -3.81 1.40 -2.64
N LEU A 129 -3.19 0.36 -2.10
CA LEU A 129 -3.75 -0.42 -1.00
C LEU A 129 -3.46 0.21 0.37
N MET A 130 -2.24 0.71 0.56
CA MET A 130 -1.82 1.31 1.82
C MET A 130 -0.65 2.27 1.62
N THR A 131 -0.51 3.20 2.54
CA THR A 131 0.66 4.05 2.66
C THR A 131 1.70 3.37 3.55
N LEU A 132 2.91 3.19 3.05
CA LEU A 132 4.00 2.55 3.80
C LEU A 132 4.78 3.55 4.64
N ASN A 133 4.82 4.82 4.24
CA ASN A 133 5.54 5.89 4.91
C ASN A 133 4.74 7.20 4.84
N GLN A 134 4.61 7.90 5.97
CA GLN A 134 3.90 9.18 6.08
C GLN A 134 4.81 10.33 6.51
N ASN A 135 6.08 10.07 6.79
CA ASN A 135 6.99 11.06 7.37
C ASN A 135 7.66 11.98 6.35
N GLY A 136 7.33 11.85 5.07
CA GLY A 136 7.91 12.67 4.02
C GLY A 136 9.37 12.35 3.72
N GLN A 137 10.02 13.29 3.02
CA GLN A 137 11.41 13.19 2.63
C GLN A 137 12.27 14.20 3.39
N ALA A 138 13.55 13.91 3.53
CA ALA A 138 14.51 14.80 4.14
C ALA A 138 15.67 15.10 3.18
N ILE A 139 16.21 16.30 3.27
CA ILE A 139 17.45 16.68 2.59
C ILE A 139 18.61 16.42 3.56
N THR A 140 19.47 15.46 3.21
CA THR A 140 20.64 15.13 4.02
C THR A 140 21.86 15.84 3.47
N LEU A 141 22.51 16.63 4.29
CA LEU A 141 23.74 17.34 3.94
C LEU A 141 24.97 16.49 4.27
N SER A 142 26.02 16.64 3.47
CA SER A 142 27.31 16.05 3.81
C SER A 142 27.88 16.71 5.09
N LYS A 143 28.62 15.93 5.89
CA LYS A 143 29.27 16.41 7.10
C LYS A 143 30.14 17.67 6.83
N LYS A 144 30.83 17.71 5.69
CA LYS A 144 31.63 18.86 5.27
C LYS A 144 30.84 20.17 5.10
N LEU A 145 29.56 20.07 4.68
CA LEU A 145 28.69 21.24 4.58
C LEU A 145 28.17 21.67 5.94
N ALA A 146 27.84 20.71 6.80
CA ALA A 146 27.45 21.01 8.17
C ALA A 146 28.57 21.68 8.97
N GLU A 147 29.81 21.21 8.83
CA GLU A 147 30.99 21.81 9.44
C GLU A 147 31.26 23.25 8.94
N LYS A 148 30.81 23.59 7.73
CA LYS A 148 30.86 24.97 7.19
C LYS A 148 29.64 25.81 7.66
N GLY A 149 28.82 25.32 8.54
CA GLY A 149 27.67 26.02 9.12
C GLY A 149 26.36 25.88 8.34
N ALA A 150 26.26 24.99 7.36
CA ALA A 150 25.01 24.68 6.68
C ALA A 150 24.20 23.70 7.55
N VAL A 151 23.28 24.19 8.36
CA VAL A 151 22.44 23.40 9.27
C VAL A 151 20.94 23.47 8.92
N ASP A 152 20.57 24.40 8.06
CA ASP A 152 19.22 24.62 7.56
C ASP A 152 19.25 25.20 6.14
N ALA A 153 18.09 25.37 5.52
CA ALA A 153 17.98 25.88 4.16
C ALA A 153 18.53 27.31 4.00
N PRO A 154 18.27 28.28 4.92
CA PRO A 154 18.85 29.61 4.82
C PRO A 154 20.38 29.63 4.92
N SER A 155 20.97 28.88 5.84
CA SER A 155 22.43 28.79 5.99
C SER A 155 23.09 28.08 4.80
N LEU A 156 22.43 27.05 4.26
CA LEU A 156 22.90 26.41 3.02
C LEU A 156 22.87 27.40 1.84
N ALA A 157 21.77 28.13 1.65
CA ALA A 157 21.64 29.12 0.58
C ALA A 157 22.73 30.20 0.68
N LYS A 158 23.01 30.71 1.89
CA LYS A 158 24.08 31.66 2.15
C LYS A 158 25.45 31.08 1.81
N LEU A 159 25.71 29.84 2.20
CA LEU A 159 26.93 29.13 1.88
C LEU A 159 27.11 28.96 0.36
N MET A 160 26.06 28.56 -0.34
CA MET A 160 26.06 28.38 -1.79
C MET A 160 26.33 29.71 -2.52
N ALA A 161 25.76 30.81 -2.04
CA ALA A 161 26.01 32.15 -2.63
C ALA A 161 27.45 32.63 -2.47
N THR A 162 28.16 32.20 -1.44
CA THR A 162 29.53 32.63 -1.15
C THR A 162 30.59 31.68 -1.68
N ASP A 163 30.31 30.39 -1.77
CA ASP A 163 31.30 29.32 -2.04
C ASP A 163 31.54 29.09 -3.55
N LYS A 164 31.16 29.96 -4.44
CA LYS A 164 31.42 30.00 -5.90
C LYS A 164 31.77 28.66 -6.56
N ARG A 165 31.16 27.59 -6.15
CA ARG A 165 31.34 26.25 -6.71
C ARG A 165 30.00 25.64 -7.09
N ASP A 166 30.00 24.66 -7.97
CA ASP A 166 28.84 23.88 -8.30
C ASP A 166 28.48 22.90 -7.16
N TYR A 167 27.22 22.83 -6.86
CA TYR A 167 26.64 21.88 -5.90
C TYR A 167 25.85 20.83 -6.65
N THR A 168 26.03 19.59 -6.28
CA THR A 168 25.28 18.46 -6.83
C THR A 168 24.32 17.91 -5.79
N PHE A 169 23.13 17.56 -6.25
CA PHE A 169 22.09 16.95 -5.43
C PHE A 169 21.82 15.54 -5.96
N ALA A 170 21.85 14.56 -5.07
CA ALA A 170 21.39 13.22 -5.39
C ALA A 170 19.88 13.15 -5.16
N GLN A 171 19.19 12.46 -6.04
CA GLN A 171 17.78 12.14 -5.90
C GLN A 171 17.56 10.65 -6.18
N THR A 172 16.54 10.07 -5.56
CA THR A 172 16.13 8.68 -5.77
C THR A 172 14.94 8.59 -6.71
#